data_a6d2647dfd19ed3dfe47d378ef1c2858
#
_entry.id   a6d2647dfd19ed3dfe47d378ef1c2858
#
_cell.length_a   1.000
_cell.length_b   1.000
_cell.length_c   1.000
_cell.angle_alpha   90.00
_cell.angle_beta   90.00
_cell.angle_gamma   90.00
#
_symmetry.space_group_name_H-M   'P 1'
#
loop_
_entity.id
_entity.type
_entity.pdbx_description
1 polymer ?
#
loop_
_entity_poly.entity_id
_entity_poly.type
_entity_poly.pdbx_seq_one_letter_code
_entity_poly.pdbx_strand_id
1 'polypeptide(L)' 'MAKFKIRPYDDYKAWDTAETIEEARDKRSKLAMSFFSRRVVIVDENENEVK' A
#
# COMPACT_ATOMS: atom_id res chain seq x y z
N MET A 1 7.89 11.07 8.79
CA MET A 1 6.66 10.87 8.05
C MET A 1 6.79 9.66 7.14
N ALA A 2 5.69 8.96 6.95
CA ALA A 2 5.71 7.76 6.12
C ALA A 2 5.95 8.12 4.66
N LYS A 3 6.85 7.39 4.01
CA LYS A 3 7.20 7.64 2.61
C LYS A 3 6.30 6.87 1.64
N PHE A 4 5.64 5.84 2.13
CA PHE A 4 4.80 4.98 1.28
C PHE A 4 3.43 4.82 1.90
N LYS A 5 2.44 4.68 1.03
CA LYS A 5 1.06 4.44 1.45
C LYS A 5 0.58 3.15 0.81
N ILE A 6 -0.18 2.38 1.54
CA ILE A 6 -0.74 1.13 1.06
C ILE A 6 -2.26 1.30 0.98
N ARG A 7 -2.84 1.07 -0.18
CA ARG A 7 -4.26 1.26 -0.40
C ARG A 7 -4.81 0.29 -1.43
N PRO A 8 -6.14 0.09 -1.45
CA PRO A 8 -6.75 -0.67 -2.54
C PRO A 8 -6.59 0.07 -3.86
N TYR A 9 -6.53 -0.67 -4.92
CA TYR A 9 -6.37 -0.11 -6.26
C TYR A 9 -7.45 0.92 -6.61
N ASP A 10 -8.67 0.63 -6.22
CA ASP A 10 -9.83 1.43 -6.56
C ASP A 10 -10.24 2.44 -5.48
N ASP A 11 -9.42 2.62 -4.46
CA ASP A 11 -9.73 3.52 -3.35
C ASP A 11 -8.55 4.46 -3.13
N TYR A 12 -8.80 5.74 -3.11
CA TYR A 12 -7.75 6.76 -2.92
C TYR A 12 -7.37 6.93 -1.46
N LYS A 13 -8.14 6.37 -0.55
CA LYS A 13 -7.87 6.50 0.86
C LYS A 13 -6.83 5.48 1.29
N ALA A 14 -5.74 5.96 1.87
CA ALA A 14 -4.69 5.07 2.37
C ALA A 14 -5.19 4.26 3.55
N TRP A 15 -4.97 2.94 3.49
CA TRP A 15 -5.32 2.04 4.58
C TRP A 15 -4.20 1.91 5.58
N ASP A 16 -2.95 2.06 5.10
CA ASP A 16 -1.78 1.94 5.95
C ASP A 16 -0.64 2.75 5.36
N THR A 17 0.42 2.92 6.13
CA THR A 17 1.60 3.65 5.69
C THR A 17 2.85 2.88 6.07
N ALA A 18 3.96 3.19 5.42
CA ALA A 18 5.23 2.54 5.68
C ALA A 18 6.37 3.51 5.44
N GLU A 19 7.49 3.30 6.12
CA GLU A 19 8.66 4.15 5.99
C GLU A 19 9.65 3.61 4.96
N THR A 20 9.64 2.31 4.72
CA THR A 20 10.52 1.66 3.76
C THR A 20 9.70 0.81 2.79
N ILE A 21 10.30 0.51 1.64
CA ILE A 21 9.64 -0.33 0.64
C ILE A 21 9.44 -1.76 1.16
N GLU A 22 10.36 -2.24 1.97
CA GLU A 22 10.26 -3.58 2.53
C GLU A 22 9.08 -3.69 3.49
N GLU A 23 8.93 -2.69 4.34
CA GLU A 23 7.79 -2.60 5.25
C GLU A 23 6.48 -2.46 4.48
N ALA A 24 6.50 -1.66 3.41
CA ALA A 24 5.32 -1.47 2.57
C ALA A 24 4.89 -2.77 1.90
N ARG A 25 5.85 -3.55 1.42
CA ARG A 25 5.56 -4.85 0.80
C ARG A 25 4.96 -5.83 1.80
N ASP A 26 5.47 -5.83 3.02
CA ASP A 26 4.93 -6.70 4.07
C ASP A 26 3.49 -6.32 4.39
N LYS A 27 3.22 -5.05 4.55
CA LYS A 27 1.88 -4.56 4.83
C LYS A 27 0.92 -4.81 3.66
N ARG A 28 1.40 -4.64 2.44
CA ARG A 28 0.61 -4.93 1.26
C ARG A 28 0.19 -6.40 1.24
N SER A 29 1.12 -7.29 1.55
CA SER A 29 0.85 -8.72 1.57
C SER A 29 -0.23 -9.06 2.60
N LYS A 30 -0.13 -8.48 3.79
CA LYS A 30 -1.11 -8.72 4.85
C LYS A 30 -2.49 -8.20 4.47
N LEU A 31 -2.55 -7.01 3.88
CA LEU A 31 -3.83 -6.44 3.47
C LEU A 31 -4.45 -7.23 2.32
N ALA A 32 -3.63 -7.68 1.38
CA ALA A 32 -4.12 -8.48 0.27
C ALA A 32 -4.70 -9.81 0.75
N MET A 33 -4.13 -10.40 1.78
CA MET A 33 -4.66 -11.62 2.38
C MET A 33 -5.98 -11.38 3.09
N SER A 34 -6.15 -10.22 3.70
CA SER A 34 -7.36 -9.89 4.42
C SER A 34 -8.52 -9.53 3.50
N PHE A 35 -8.21 -9.06 2.30
CA PHE A 35 -9.22 -8.62 1.32
C PHE A 35 -9.03 -9.38 0.01
N PHE A 36 -9.45 -10.61 0.01
CA PHE A 36 -9.20 -11.61 -1.04
C PHE A 36 -9.35 -11.12 -2.47
N SER A 37 -10.37 -10.34 -2.75
CA SER A 37 -10.69 -9.95 -4.11
C SER A 37 -10.19 -8.55 -4.44
N ARG A 38 -9.60 -7.85 -3.50
CA ARG A 38 -9.15 -6.49 -3.73
C ARG A 38 -7.67 -6.43 -4.03
N ARG A 39 -7.36 -5.66 -5.07
CA ARG A 39 -5.99 -5.41 -5.44
C ARG A 39 -5.45 -4.28 -4.57
N VAL A 40 -4.34 -4.55 -3.89
CA VAL A 40 -3.70 -3.57 -3.01
C VAL A 40 -2.42 -3.09 -3.68
N VAL A 41 -2.20 -1.78 -3.68
CA VAL A 41 -1.03 -1.17 -4.30
C VAL A 41 -0.27 -0.34 -3.28
N ILE A 42 1.02 -0.13 -3.55
CA ILE A 42 1.88 0.75 -2.78
C ILE A 42 2.11 2.00 -3.62
N VAL A 43 1.93 3.17 -3.02
CA VAL A 43 2.20 4.44 -3.70
C VAL A 43 3.20 5.24 -2.88
N ASP A 44 3.98 6.08 -3.56
CA ASP A 44 4.97 6.91 -2.91
C ASP A 44 4.40 8.29 -2.54
N GLU A 45 5.27 9.20 -2.14
CA GLU A 45 4.88 10.56 -1.73
C GLU A 45 4.22 11.34 -2.87
N ASN A 46 4.54 10.99 -4.10
CA ASN A 46 4.01 11.65 -5.30
C ASN A 46 2.81 10.94 -5.90
N GLU A 47 2.24 9.98 -5.17
CA GLU A 47 1.09 9.19 -5.61
C GLU A 47 1.40 8.30 -6.80
N ASN A 48 2.68 7.95 -6.99
CA ASN A 48 3.08 7.02 -8.05
C ASN A 48 3.14 5.60 -7.49
N GLU A 49 2.62 4.66 -8.26
CA GLU A 49 2.64 3.26 -7.85
C GLU A 49 4.08 2.75 -7.79
N VAL A 50 4.42 2.08 -6.70
CA VAL A 50 5.74 1.47 -6.48
C VAL A 50 5.58 -0.05 -6.60
N LYS A 51 6.42 -0.65 -7.42
CA LYS A 51 6.36 -2.10 -7.64
C LYS A 51 7.33 -2.88 -6.78
#